data_fa3b6145d3458d57e3df0bc96fa5fc76
#
_entry.id   fa3b6145d3458d57e3df0bc96fa5fc76
#
_cell.length_a   1.000
_cell.length_b   1.000
_cell.length_c   1.000
_cell.angle_alpha   90.00
_cell.angle_beta   90.00
_cell.angle_gamma   90.00
#
_symmetry.space_group_name_H-M   'P 1'
#
loop_
_entity.id
_entity.type
_entity.pdbx_description
1 polymer ?
#
loop_
_entity_poly.entity_id
_entity_poly.type
_entity_poly.pdbx_seq_one_letter_code
_entity_poly.pdbx_strand_id
1 'polypeptide(L)'
;MYMKKVTTLLAALAFAGSALVGSAATTAVGGVEVTDLRTSVLVDSDDATLSVSGTSPISLFGHDLAAEVGLGFSSDDVVSDFNLLYDLRSFGATTVYGIGGLGLNYVDKADLEVDVRGGIGVSHALQGGKSVFVDWTWGHNITTDDNDTQVRVGLSFKF
;
A
#
# COMPACT_ATOMS: atom_id res chain seq x y z
N MET A 1 -22.67 -13.05 -4.09
CA MET A 1 -22.41 -11.82 -4.83
C MET A 1 -21.00 -11.26 -4.61
N TYR A 2 -20.41 -11.43 -3.43
CA TYR A 2 -19.05 -10.97 -3.06
C TYR A 2 -17.91 -11.61 -3.88
N MET A 3 -17.92 -12.92 -4.10
CA MET A 3 -16.84 -13.62 -4.83
C MET A 3 -16.62 -13.12 -6.27
N LYS A 4 -17.66 -12.70 -6.99
CA LYS A 4 -17.52 -12.16 -8.35
C LYS A 4 -16.83 -10.80 -8.37
N LYS A 5 -17.08 -9.94 -7.38
CA LYS A 5 -16.44 -8.62 -7.25
C LYS A 5 -14.93 -8.75 -6.96
N VAL A 6 -14.55 -9.67 -6.05
CA VAL A 6 -13.15 -9.94 -5.71
C VAL A 6 -12.37 -10.50 -6.91
N THR A 7 -12.94 -11.40 -7.69
CA THR A 7 -12.28 -11.96 -8.89
C THR A 7 -12.08 -10.91 -9.98
N THR A 8 -13.05 -10.01 -10.18
CA THR A 8 -12.94 -8.91 -11.16
C THR A 8 -11.89 -7.87 -10.70
N LEU A 9 -11.82 -7.59 -9.41
CA LEU A 9 -10.83 -6.68 -8.83
C LEU A 9 -9.41 -7.24 -8.95
N LEU A 10 -9.19 -8.52 -8.64
CA LEU A 10 -7.90 -9.21 -8.81
C LEU A 10 -7.45 -9.24 -10.27
N ALA A 11 -8.36 -9.43 -11.22
CA ALA A 11 -8.07 -9.38 -12.65
C ALA A 11 -7.70 -7.96 -13.10
N ALA A 12 -8.35 -6.92 -12.58
CA ALA A 12 -8.04 -5.51 -12.85
C ALA A 12 -6.67 -5.12 -12.30
N LEU A 13 -6.27 -5.64 -11.13
CA LEU A 13 -4.93 -5.47 -10.55
C LEU A 13 -3.83 -6.06 -11.42
N ALA A 14 -4.04 -7.27 -11.94
CA ALA A 14 -3.09 -7.93 -12.82
C ALA A 14 -2.93 -7.15 -14.15
N PHE A 15 -4.00 -6.54 -14.64
CA PHE A 15 -3.99 -5.76 -15.89
C PHE A 15 -3.36 -4.38 -15.71
N ALA A 16 -3.67 -3.66 -14.62
CA ALA A 16 -3.07 -2.37 -14.31
C ALA A 16 -1.57 -2.49 -14.03
N GLY A 17 -1.15 -3.52 -13.29
CA GLY A 17 0.26 -3.81 -13.03
C GLY A 17 1.05 -4.09 -14.30
N SER A 18 0.49 -4.83 -15.26
CA SER A 18 1.19 -5.16 -16.52
C SER A 18 1.31 -3.96 -17.48
N ALA A 19 0.38 -3.01 -17.44
CA ALA A 19 0.44 -1.81 -18.28
C ALA A 19 1.45 -0.77 -17.76
N LEU A 20 1.66 -0.70 -16.45
CA LEU A 20 2.61 0.23 -15.81
C LEU A 20 4.08 -0.25 -15.90
N VAL A 21 4.31 -1.55 -15.95
CA VAL A 21 5.67 -2.15 -16.06
C VAL A 21 6.32 -1.93 -17.45
N GLY A 22 5.56 -1.52 -18.45
CA GLY A 22 6.08 -1.26 -19.81
C GLY A 22 6.92 0.01 -19.96
N SER A 23 7.05 0.86 -18.95
CA SER A 23 7.80 2.12 -19.01
C SER A 23 8.63 2.40 -17.76
N ALA A 24 9.35 1.39 -17.28
CA ALA A 24 10.26 1.53 -16.14
C ALA A 24 11.49 2.36 -16.51
N ALA A 25 11.33 3.67 -16.43
CA ALA A 25 12.44 4.58 -16.15
C ALA A 25 12.25 5.00 -14.68
N THR A 26 13.32 4.94 -13.89
CA THR A 26 13.37 5.56 -12.56
C THR A 26 12.72 6.94 -12.62
N THR A 27 11.49 7.03 -12.16
CA THR A 27 10.72 8.27 -12.24
C THR A 27 10.99 9.05 -10.96
N ALA A 28 11.91 10.00 -11.04
CA ALA A 28 12.07 10.99 -9.99
C ALA A 28 10.87 11.95 -10.00
N VAL A 29 9.95 11.79 -9.08
CA VAL A 29 8.88 12.75 -8.84
C VAL A 29 9.36 13.73 -7.77
N GLY A 30 9.59 14.99 -8.15
CA GLY A 30 10.01 16.03 -7.22
C GLY A 30 11.40 15.79 -6.57
N GLY A 31 12.30 15.03 -7.23
CA GLY A 31 13.64 14.72 -6.72
C GLY A 31 13.69 13.52 -5.79
N VAL A 32 12.58 12.80 -5.58
CA VAL A 32 12.50 11.55 -4.82
C VAL A 32 12.56 10.38 -5.78
N GLU A 33 13.52 9.47 -5.57
CA GLU A 33 13.67 8.26 -6.37
C GLU A 33 12.64 7.21 -5.94
N VAL A 34 11.70 6.87 -6.82
CA VAL A 34 10.75 5.78 -6.61
C VAL A 34 11.40 4.48 -7.07
N THR A 35 11.61 3.54 -6.17
CA THR A 35 12.27 2.26 -6.45
C THR A 35 11.30 1.11 -6.68
N ASP A 36 10.12 1.19 -6.11
CA ASP A 36 9.09 0.16 -6.24
C ASP A 36 7.72 0.80 -6.47
N LEU A 37 6.93 0.18 -7.34
CA LEU A 37 5.51 0.44 -7.50
C LEU A 37 4.71 -0.70 -6.87
N ARG A 38 3.77 -0.38 -6.01
CA ARG A 38 2.88 -1.35 -5.36
C ARG A 38 1.45 -1.13 -5.83
N THR A 39 0.77 -2.21 -6.20
CA THR A 39 -0.66 -2.20 -6.49
C THR A 39 -1.36 -3.18 -5.57
N SER A 40 -2.46 -2.78 -4.96
CA SER A 40 -3.12 -3.61 -3.96
C SER A 40 -4.62 -3.40 -3.90
N VAL A 41 -5.28 -4.40 -3.30
CA VAL A 41 -6.66 -4.30 -2.80
C VAL A 41 -6.57 -4.24 -1.29
N LEU A 42 -7.14 -3.21 -0.74
CA LEU A 42 -7.38 -3.07 0.68
C LEU A 42 -8.80 -3.56 0.94
N VAL A 43 -8.93 -4.46 1.88
CA VAL A 43 -10.22 -5.01 2.31
C VAL A 43 -10.44 -4.58 3.75
N ASP A 44 -11.50 -3.84 3.94
CA ASP A 44 -12.06 -3.49 5.24
C ASP A 44 -13.34 -4.28 5.48
N SER A 45 -13.96 -4.14 6.66
CA SER A 45 -15.15 -4.89 7.06
C SER A 45 -16.30 -4.78 6.05
N ASP A 46 -16.47 -3.65 5.38
CA ASP A 46 -17.61 -3.34 4.54
C ASP A 46 -17.26 -2.95 3.10
N ASP A 47 -16.00 -2.62 2.80
CA ASP A 47 -15.60 -2.10 1.49
C ASP A 47 -14.29 -2.69 0.95
N ALA A 48 -14.05 -2.48 -0.34
CA ALA A 48 -12.83 -2.87 -1.01
C ALA A 48 -12.27 -1.68 -1.79
N THR A 49 -11.08 -1.22 -1.41
CA THR A 49 -10.38 -0.10 -2.02
C THR A 49 -9.24 -0.59 -2.90
N LEU A 50 -9.20 -0.14 -4.14
CA LEU A 50 -8.05 -0.35 -5.02
C LEU A 50 -7.01 0.73 -4.73
N SER A 51 -5.75 0.35 -4.49
CA SER A 51 -4.68 1.31 -4.23
C SER A 51 -3.45 1.11 -5.09
N VAL A 52 -2.78 2.22 -5.35
CA VAL A 52 -1.47 2.29 -6.03
C VAL A 52 -0.56 3.13 -5.18
N SER A 53 0.65 2.62 -4.89
CA SER A 53 1.64 3.35 -4.11
C SER A 53 3.03 3.23 -4.71
N GLY A 54 3.87 4.25 -4.46
CA GLY A 54 5.29 4.25 -4.75
C GLY A 54 6.11 4.18 -3.47
N THR A 55 7.20 3.42 -3.47
CA THR A 55 8.13 3.37 -2.35
C THR A 55 9.48 3.97 -2.71
N SER A 56 10.10 4.61 -1.74
CA SER A 56 11.44 5.20 -1.83
C SER A 56 12.28 4.83 -0.61
N PRO A 57 13.54 4.41 -0.78
CA PRO A 57 14.42 4.17 0.35
C PRO A 57 14.74 5.51 1.04
N ILE A 58 14.68 5.51 2.36
CA ILE A 58 15.07 6.65 3.20
C ILE A 58 15.91 6.17 4.38
N SER A 59 16.74 7.05 4.92
CA SER A 59 17.46 6.78 6.14
C SER A 59 17.02 7.77 7.21
N LEU A 60 16.47 7.27 8.31
CA LEU A 60 16.03 8.06 9.46
C LEU A 60 16.68 7.54 10.73
N PHE A 61 17.34 8.44 11.48
CA PHE A 61 18.00 8.10 12.75
C PHE A 61 19.02 6.95 12.65
N GLY A 62 19.64 6.77 11.47
CA GLY A 62 20.61 5.69 11.22
C GLY A 62 19.96 4.33 10.90
N HIS A 63 18.67 4.28 10.66
CA HIS A 63 17.94 3.10 10.21
C HIS A 63 17.51 3.27 8.76
N ASP A 64 17.66 2.20 7.99
CA ASP A 64 17.16 2.14 6.62
C ASP A 64 15.69 1.75 6.65
N LEU A 65 14.86 2.58 6.01
CA LEU A 65 13.43 2.47 5.91
C LEU A 65 13.01 2.60 4.46
N ALA A 66 11.79 2.22 4.13
CA ALA A 66 11.14 2.64 2.90
C ALA A 66 9.97 3.57 3.25
N ALA A 67 9.93 4.75 2.63
CA ALA A 67 8.77 5.62 2.65
C ALA A 67 7.81 5.19 1.53
N GLU A 68 6.56 4.96 1.85
CA GLU A 68 5.50 4.63 0.89
C GLU A 68 4.49 5.77 0.85
N VAL A 69 4.14 6.20 -0.37
CA VAL A 69 3.05 7.15 -0.63
C VAL A 69 2.07 6.49 -1.57
N GLY A 70 0.82 6.43 -1.18
CA GLY A 70 -0.24 5.74 -1.92
C GLY A 70 -1.50 6.56 -2.10
N LEU A 71 -2.25 6.17 -3.11
CA LEU A 71 -3.61 6.62 -3.38
C LEU A 71 -4.52 5.41 -3.53
N GLY A 72 -5.62 5.41 -2.81
CA GLY A 72 -6.66 4.40 -2.88
C GLY A 72 -7.97 5.00 -3.39
N PHE A 73 -8.73 4.19 -4.10
CA PHE A 73 -10.02 4.56 -4.67
C PHE A 73 -11.05 3.48 -4.34
N SER A 74 -12.12 3.86 -3.68
CA SER A 74 -13.33 3.05 -3.51
C SER A 74 -14.47 3.62 -4.34
N SER A 75 -15.70 3.13 -4.14
CA SER A 75 -16.88 3.65 -4.85
C SER A 75 -17.16 5.11 -4.52
N ASP A 76 -16.90 5.53 -3.29
CA ASP A 76 -17.32 6.82 -2.76
C ASP A 76 -16.16 7.64 -2.18
N ASP A 77 -15.02 6.99 -1.84
CA ASP A 77 -13.92 7.59 -1.11
C ASP A 77 -12.60 7.60 -1.87
N VAL A 78 -11.79 8.59 -1.58
CA VAL A 78 -10.37 8.67 -1.99
C VAL A 78 -9.51 8.68 -0.73
N VAL A 79 -8.59 7.72 -0.67
CA VAL A 79 -7.67 7.55 0.46
C VAL A 79 -6.26 7.89 0.01
N SER A 80 -5.56 8.70 0.77
CA SER A 80 -4.12 8.92 0.60
C SER A 80 -3.37 8.34 1.78
N ASP A 81 -2.38 7.49 1.52
CA ASP A 81 -1.58 6.81 2.53
C ASP A 81 -0.15 7.32 2.54
N PHE A 82 0.37 7.50 3.74
CA PHE A 82 1.76 7.84 4.00
C PHE A 82 2.31 6.84 5.00
N ASN A 83 3.17 5.91 4.58
CA ASN A 83 3.67 4.84 5.43
C ASN A 83 5.20 4.83 5.47
N LEU A 84 5.74 4.42 6.61
CA LEU A 84 7.12 4.02 6.80
C LEU A 84 7.14 2.51 6.97
N LEU A 85 7.95 1.83 6.16
CA LEU A 85 8.14 0.39 6.19
C LEU A 85 9.54 0.10 6.74
N TYR A 86 9.63 -0.78 7.73
CA TYR A 86 10.88 -1.18 8.34
C TYR A 86 11.03 -2.70 8.30
N ASP A 87 12.07 -3.19 7.64
CA ASP A 87 12.36 -4.62 7.55
C ASP A 87 12.76 -5.16 8.91
N LEU A 88 11.91 -6.01 9.48
CA LEU A 88 12.14 -6.66 10.77
C LEU A 88 13.02 -7.88 10.61
N ARG A 89 12.74 -8.72 9.61
CA ARG A 89 13.45 -9.96 9.36
C ARG A 89 13.21 -10.50 7.95
N SER A 90 14.28 -11.07 7.36
CA SER A 90 14.20 -11.77 6.07
C SER A 90 14.55 -13.25 6.21
N PHE A 91 13.79 -14.09 5.52
CA PHE A 91 13.94 -15.53 5.46
C PHE A 91 13.98 -15.97 3.99
N GLY A 92 15.16 -15.98 3.38
CA GLY A 92 15.30 -16.24 1.95
C GLY A 92 14.58 -15.17 1.12
N ALA A 93 13.58 -15.60 0.35
CA ALA A 93 12.78 -14.71 -0.50
C ALA A 93 11.64 -13.97 0.26
N THR A 94 11.43 -14.27 1.54
CA THR A 94 10.34 -13.71 2.33
C THR A 94 10.88 -12.69 3.32
N THR A 95 10.28 -11.50 3.37
CA THR A 95 10.61 -10.44 4.33
C THR A 95 9.37 -10.09 5.16
N VAL A 96 9.55 -10.02 6.48
CA VAL A 96 8.57 -9.49 7.44
C VAL A 96 8.98 -8.07 7.77
N TYR A 97 8.05 -7.14 7.71
CA TYR A 97 8.31 -5.72 7.96
C TYR A 97 7.23 -5.10 8.84
N GLY A 98 7.62 -4.08 9.62
CA GLY A 98 6.72 -3.22 10.37
C GLY A 98 6.21 -2.09 9.49
N ILE A 99 5.02 -1.60 9.80
CA ILE A 99 4.34 -0.50 9.12
C ILE A 99 3.94 0.53 10.16
N GLY A 100 4.26 1.79 9.91
CA GLY A 100 3.75 2.91 10.69
C GLY A 100 3.41 4.05 9.76
N GLY A 101 2.23 4.68 9.91
CA GLY A 101 1.84 5.69 8.94
C GLY A 101 0.62 6.51 9.30
N LEU A 102 0.23 7.32 8.33
CA LEU A 102 -0.92 8.20 8.36
C LEU A 102 -1.79 7.92 7.14
N GLY A 103 -3.10 7.85 7.33
CA GLY A 103 -4.10 7.86 6.27
C GLY A 103 -4.86 9.19 6.27
N LEU A 104 -5.17 9.69 5.09
CA LEU A 104 -6.04 10.82 4.86
C LEU A 104 -7.21 10.34 4.01
N ASN A 105 -8.40 10.31 4.58
CA ASN A 105 -9.61 9.85 3.92
C ASN A 105 -10.49 11.03 3.57
N TYR A 106 -10.85 11.15 2.30
CA TYR A 106 -11.85 12.12 1.83
C TYR A 106 -13.18 11.39 1.66
N VAL A 107 -14.07 11.59 2.63
CA VAL A 107 -15.41 11.01 2.67
C VAL A 107 -16.42 12.06 2.18
N ASP A 108 -17.31 11.65 1.27
CA ASP A 108 -18.46 12.48 0.78
C ASP A 108 -18.13 13.94 0.41
N LYS A 109 -16.98 14.20 -0.19
CA LYS A 109 -16.57 15.50 -0.78
C LYS A 109 -16.40 16.68 0.20
N ALA A 110 -16.58 16.49 1.50
CA ALA A 110 -16.56 17.60 2.46
C ALA A 110 -15.72 17.36 3.72
N ASP A 111 -15.58 16.13 4.18
CA ASP A 111 -14.92 15.82 5.44
C ASP A 111 -13.59 15.10 5.22
N LEU A 112 -12.53 15.69 5.78
CA LEU A 112 -11.20 15.07 5.83
C LEU A 112 -11.05 14.34 7.15
N GLU A 113 -10.88 13.03 7.06
CA GLU A 113 -10.54 12.18 8.19
C GLU A 113 -9.05 11.84 8.20
N VAL A 114 -8.47 11.79 9.39
CA VAL A 114 -7.05 11.48 9.58
C VAL A 114 -6.91 10.25 10.46
N ASP A 115 -6.22 9.24 9.93
CA ASP A 115 -5.93 7.99 10.64
C ASP A 115 -4.45 7.90 10.96
N VAL A 116 -4.14 7.42 12.16
CA VAL A 116 -2.80 6.95 12.54
C VAL A 116 -2.80 5.44 12.47
N ARG A 117 -1.85 4.86 11.75
CA ARG A 117 -1.81 3.41 11.48
C ARG A 117 -0.53 2.77 11.94
N GLY A 118 -0.66 1.55 12.43
CA GLY A 118 0.46 0.69 12.74
C GLY A 118 0.15 -0.76 12.34
N GLY A 119 1.16 -1.51 11.98
CA GLY A 119 0.92 -2.89 11.56
C GLY A 119 2.17 -3.66 11.19
N ILE A 120 1.93 -4.78 10.56
CA ILE A 120 2.96 -5.69 10.10
C ILE A 120 2.60 -6.19 8.71
N GLY A 121 3.61 -6.40 7.88
CA GLY A 121 3.47 -6.96 6.55
C GLY A 121 4.44 -8.08 6.29
N VAL A 122 4.10 -8.88 5.30
CA VAL A 122 4.94 -9.94 4.76
C VAL A 122 4.99 -9.79 3.25
N SER A 123 6.20 -9.77 2.69
CA SER A 123 6.41 -9.81 1.24
C SER A 123 7.20 -11.06 0.86
N HIS A 124 6.89 -11.63 -0.30
CA HIS A 124 7.61 -12.74 -0.89
C HIS A 124 8.09 -12.38 -2.29
N ALA A 125 9.40 -12.36 -2.47
CA ALA A 125 10.01 -12.02 -3.75
C ALA A 125 9.75 -13.14 -4.78
N LEU A 126 9.32 -12.73 -5.96
CA LEU A 126 9.15 -13.55 -7.13
C LEU A 126 10.28 -13.28 -8.13
N GLN A 127 10.30 -14.03 -9.23
CA GLN A 127 11.26 -13.74 -10.30
C GLN A 127 10.96 -12.41 -11.01
N GLY A 128 12.00 -11.78 -11.55
CA GLY A 128 11.87 -10.58 -12.39
C GLY A 128 11.52 -9.30 -11.62
N GLY A 129 12.04 -9.13 -10.40
CA GLY A 129 11.84 -7.89 -9.63
C GLY A 129 10.42 -7.68 -9.13
N LYS A 130 9.63 -8.74 -9.04
CA LYS A 130 8.26 -8.72 -8.54
C LYS A 130 8.19 -9.32 -7.14
N SER A 131 7.21 -8.92 -6.35
CA SER A 131 6.85 -9.59 -5.10
C SER A 131 5.35 -9.54 -4.86
N VAL A 132 4.85 -10.51 -4.13
CA VAL A 132 3.52 -10.48 -3.53
C VAL A 132 3.65 -10.01 -2.10
N PHE A 133 2.65 -9.28 -1.59
CA PHE A 133 2.66 -8.88 -0.19
C PHE A 133 1.28 -8.94 0.42
N VAL A 134 1.27 -9.08 1.74
CA VAL A 134 0.08 -8.99 2.58
C VAL A 134 0.45 -8.10 3.76
N ASP A 135 -0.32 -7.05 3.98
CA ASP A 135 -0.21 -6.14 5.11
C ASP A 135 -1.44 -6.29 5.99
N TRP A 136 -1.23 -6.27 7.29
CA TRP A 136 -2.27 -6.16 8.29
C TRP A 136 -1.97 -4.94 9.15
N THR A 137 -2.87 -3.97 9.11
CA THR A 137 -2.75 -2.71 9.84
C THR A 137 -3.96 -2.50 10.75
N TRP A 138 -3.68 -1.91 11.89
CA TRP A 138 -4.67 -1.35 12.80
C TRP A 138 -4.56 0.17 12.75
N GLY A 139 -5.69 0.84 12.59
CA GLY A 139 -5.81 2.28 12.50
C GLY A 139 -6.64 2.86 13.64
N HIS A 140 -6.33 4.09 14.00
CA HIS A 140 -7.12 4.92 14.88
C HIS A 140 -7.42 6.23 14.16
N ASN A 141 -8.71 6.47 13.89
CA ASN A 141 -9.17 7.70 13.28
C ASN A 141 -9.24 8.79 14.36
N ILE A 142 -8.35 9.77 14.28
CA ILE A 142 -8.28 10.85 15.26
C ILE A 142 -9.37 11.92 15.08
N THR A 143 -10.13 11.86 13.99
CA THR A 143 -11.23 12.79 13.70
C THR A 143 -12.53 12.27 14.29
N THR A 144 -12.81 10.97 14.17
CA THR A 144 -14.06 10.33 14.65
C THR A 144 -13.89 9.54 15.95
N ASP A 145 -12.64 9.31 16.41
CA ASP A 145 -12.29 8.49 17.58
C ASP A 145 -12.65 7.00 17.40
N ASP A 146 -12.67 6.53 16.15
CA ASP A 146 -12.96 5.15 15.79
C ASP A 146 -11.68 4.35 15.54
N ASN A 147 -11.76 3.03 15.69
CA ASN A 147 -10.69 2.12 15.36
C ASN A 147 -11.10 1.22 14.20
N ASP A 148 -10.18 0.99 13.28
CA ASP A 148 -10.36 0.07 12.18
C ASP A 148 -9.23 -0.95 12.07
N THR A 149 -9.50 -2.03 11.36
CA THR A 149 -8.49 -3.03 11.02
C THR A 149 -8.58 -3.30 9.53
N GLN A 150 -7.46 -3.20 8.85
CA GLN A 150 -7.39 -3.31 7.41
C GLN A 150 -6.42 -4.42 7.00
N VAL A 151 -6.79 -5.15 5.96
CA VAL A 151 -5.91 -6.12 5.29
C VAL A 151 -5.69 -5.67 3.86
N ARG A 152 -4.44 -5.52 3.47
CA ARG A 152 -4.02 -5.14 2.12
C ARG A 152 -3.27 -6.29 1.48
N VAL A 153 -3.69 -6.71 0.30
CA VAL A 153 -3.03 -7.76 -0.50
C VAL A 153 -2.66 -7.19 -1.85
N GLY A 154 -1.42 -7.41 -2.29
CA GLY A 154 -1.00 -6.80 -3.54
C GLY A 154 0.26 -7.37 -4.17
N LEU A 155 0.67 -6.68 -5.23
CA LEU A 155 1.88 -6.92 -5.98
C LEU A 155 2.80 -5.69 -5.90
N SER A 156 4.09 -5.93 -5.76
CA SER A 156 5.12 -4.91 -5.87
C SER A 156 6.01 -5.20 -7.07
N PHE A 157 6.43 -4.15 -7.75
CA PHE A 157 7.29 -4.17 -8.93
C PHE A 157 8.49 -3.28 -8.65
N LYS A 158 9.66 -3.88 -8.60
CA LYS A 158 10.93 -3.18 -8.40
C LYS A 158 11.51 -2.76 -9.73
N PHE A 159 12.00 -1.52 -9.81
CA PHE A 159 12.64 -0.93 -10.99
C PHE A 159 14.15 -0.93 -10.88
#